data_65a1db8fab02360ec3f35fe423ec4486
#
_entry.id   65a1db8fab02360ec3f35fe423ec4486
#
_cell.length_a   1.000
_cell.length_b   1.000
_cell.length_c   1.000
_cell.angle_alpha   90.00
_cell.angle_beta   90.00
_cell.angle_gamma   90.00
#
_symmetry.space_group_name_H-M   'P 1'
#
loop_
_entity.id
_entity.type
_entity.pdbx_description
1 polymer ?
#
loop_
_entity_poly.entity_id
_entity_poly.type
_entity_poly.pdbx_seq_one_letter_code
_entity_poly.pdbx_strand_id
1 'polypeptide(L)'
;MHDLEVQRVGAELADAHVELGVGRAELGGGAERLERQRQSGRLTARERIDQLFDPGTFEEIDAFVTHRCRDFGMADQVVPGDGVVAGYGRVQGRLTYGFAQDFTVFGGSLSETNAAKIVKVMDLAVKMGAP
;
A
#
# COMPACT_ATOMS: atom_id res chain seq x y z
N MET A 1 30.93 20.47 15.79
CA MET A 1 29.59 21.05 16.04
C MET A 1 28.76 21.19 14.77
N HIS A 2 29.30 21.61 13.62
CA HIS A 2 28.56 21.73 12.35
C HIS A 2 28.07 20.37 11.80
N ASP A 3 28.83 19.29 11.94
CA ASP A 3 28.46 17.97 11.40
C ASP A 3 27.23 17.35 12.08
N LEU A 4 27.06 17.56 13.39
CA LEU A 4 25.91 17.03 14.13
C LEU A 4 24.59 17.75 13.78
N GLU A 5 24.63 19.06 13.49
CA GLU A 5 23.45 19.80 13.03
C GLU A 5 23.04 19.40 11.61
N VAL A 6 24.01 19.24 10.71
CA VAL A 6 23.75 18.79 9.34
C VAL A 6 23.17 17.38 9.31
N GLN A 7 23.68 16.46 10.14
CA GLN A 7 23.17 15.10 10.27
C GLN A 7 21.74 15.08 10.86
N ARG A 8 21.47 15.94 11.85
CA ARG A 8 20.13 16.03 12.45
C ARG A 8 19.10 16.58 11.46
N VAL A 9 19.41 17.65 10.75
CA VAL A 9 18.53 18.20 9.70
C VAL A 9 18.32 17.21 8.57
N GLY A 10 19.36 16.48 8.18
CA GLY A 10 19.25 15.41 7.18
C GLY A 10 18.33 14.28 7.62
N ALA A 11 18.38 13.87 8.88
CA ALA A 11 17.49 12.85 9.45
C ALA A 11 16.05 13.34 9.53
N GLU A 12 15.80 14.55 10.00
CA GLU A 12 14.46 15.15 10.07
C GLU A 12 13.83 15.30 8.68
N LEU A 13 14.62 15.66 7.66
CA LEU A 13 14.14 15.73 6.28
C LEU A 13 13.83 14.35 5.69
N ALA A 14 14.66 13.36 5.99
CA ALA A 14 14.44 11.97 5.55
C ALA A 14 13.16 11.40 6.17
N ASP A 15 12.94 11.61 7.46
CA ASP A 15 11.72 11.17 8.16
C ASP A 15 10.48 11.89 7.61
N ALA A 16 10.55 13.19 7.34
CA ALA A 16 9.44 13.93 6.72
C ALA A 16 9.12 13.42 5.30
N HIS A 17 10.13 13.04 4.51
CA HIS A 17 9.91 12.45 3.18
C HIS A 17 9.29 11.07 3.26
N VAL A 18 9.67 10.25 4.25
CA VAL A 18 9.06 8.94 4.50
C VAL A 18 7.61 9.09 4.93
N GLU A 19 7.29 10.01 5.86
CA GLU A 19 5.92 10.27 6.30
C GLU A 19 5.03 10.76 5.15
N LEU A 20 5.52 11.69 4.30
CA LEU A 20 4.80 12.15 3.12
C LEU A 20 4.56 11.02 2.10
N GLY A 21 5.53 10.12 1.94
CA GLY A 21 5.40 8.94 1.09
C GLY A 21 4.36 7.96 1.61
N VAL A 22 4.34 7.69 2.90
CA VAL A 22 3.34 6.85 3.57
C VAL A 22 1.95 7.46 3.41
N GLY A 23 1.77 8.74 3.70
CA GLY A 23 0.49 9.43 3.53
C GLY A 23 -0.04 9.36 2.09
N ARG A 24 0.82 9.48 1.08
CA ARG A 24 0.43 9.32 -0.33
C ARG A 24 0.03 7.88 -0.67
N ALA A 25 0.73 6.90 -0.14
CA ALA A 25 0.37 5.49 -0.34
C ALA A 25 -0.98 5.15 0.30
N GLU A 26 -1.29 5.74 1.45
CA GLU A 26 -2.57 5.55 2.15
C GLU A 26 -3.76 6.17 1.40
N LEU A 27 -3.54 7.26 0.68
CA LEU A 27 -4.61 7.95 -0.06
C LEU A 27 -5.07 7.22 -1.32
N GLY A 28 -4.33 6.21 -1.81
CA GLY A 28 -4.71 5.45 -3.00
C GLY A 28 -5.05 6.35 -4.20
N GLY A 29 -6.27 6.30 -4.68
CA GLY A 29 -6.79 7.13 -5.78
C GLY A 29 -7.17 8.56 -5.38
N GLY A 30 -6.92 8.97 -4.13
CA GLY A 30 -7.20 10.29 -3.59
C GLY A 30 -8.40 10.34 -2.64
N ALA A 31 -8.37 11.28 -1.72
CA ALA A 31 -9.36 11.42 -0.65
C ALA A 31 -10.82 11.51 -1.16
N GLU A 32 -11.05 12.23 -2.26
CA GLU A 32 -12.39 12.36 -2.85
C GLU A 32 -12.95 11.03 -3.34
N ARG A 33 -12.12 10.20 -4.01
CA ARG A 33 -12.54 8.89 -4.50
C ARG A 33 -12.78 7.90 -3.36
N LEU A 34 -11.94 7.94 -2.33
CA LEU A 34 -12.12 7.15 -1.11
C LEU A 34 -13.44 7.49 -0.42
N GLU A 35 -13.74 8.78 -0.27
CA GLU A 35 -14.99 9.23 0.34
C GLU A 35 -16.22 8.83 -0.49
N ARG A 36 -16.15 8.96 -1.80
CA ARG A 36 -17.23 8.50 -2.70
C ARG A 36 -17.48 7.00 -2.59
N GLN A 37 -16.43 6.20 -2.41
CA GLN A 37 -16.55 4.76 -2.17
C GLN A 37 -17.26 4.47 -0.84
N ARG A 38 -16.91 5.17 0.24
CA ARG A 38 -17.59 5.05 1.54
C ARG A 38 -19.05 5.44 1.45
N GLN A 39 -19.37 6.53 0.78
CA GLN A 39 -20.76 6.98 0.56
C GLN A 39 -21.59 5.95 -0.21
N SER A 40 -20.97 5.13 -1.05
CA SER A 40 -21.64 4.01 -1.72
C SER A 40 -21.85 2.77 -0.85
N GLY A 41 -21.48 2.83 0.44
CA GLY A 41 -21.57 1.72 1.39
C GLY A 41 -20.46 0.68 1.26
N ARG A 42 -19.38 0.99 0.55
CA ARG A 42 -18.24 0.09 0.35
C ARG A 42 -17.06 0.48 1.22
N LEU A 43 -16.42 -0.51 1.80
CA LEU A 43 -15.15 -0.33 2.50
C LEU A 43 -14.02 -0.05 1.50
N THR A 44 -13.05 0.78 1.92
CA THR A 44 -11.79 0.94 1.20
C THR A 44 -10.92 -0.33 1.31
N ALA A 45 -9.90 -0.46 0.47
CA ALA A 45 -8.97 -1.58 0.57
C ALA A 45 -8.31 -1.67 1.96
N ARG A 46 -7.87 -0.54 2.50
CA ARG A 46 -7.26 -0.50 3.84
C ARG A 46 -8.24 -0.84 4.95
N GLU A 47 -9.45 -0.35 4.90
CA GLU A 47 -10.51 -0.69 5.86
C GLU A 47 -10.84 -2.19 5.84
N ARG A 48 -10.77 -2.85 4.68
CA ARG A 48 -10.92 -4.30 4.58
C ARG A 48 -9.78 -5.05 5.24
N ILE A 49 -8.54 -4.60 5.04
CA ILE A 49 -7.35 -5.15 5.70
C ILE A 49 -7.48 -5.00 7.21
N ASP A 50 -7.86 -3.82 7.69
CA ASP A 50 -8.02 -3.56 9.11
C ASP A 50 -9.11 -4.43 9.77
N GLN A 51 -10.16 -4.77 9.02
CA GLN A 51 -11.19 -5.68 9.52
C GLN A 51 -10.79 -7.15 9.49
N LEU A 52 -9.93 -7.55 8.55
CA LEU A 52 -9.48 -8.93 8.40
C LEU A 52 -8.44 -9.31 9.45
N PHE A 53 -7.44 -8.47 9.64
CA PHE A 53 -6.30 -8.77 10.50
C PHE A 53 -6.53 -8.33 11.94
N ASP A 54 -5.89 -9.04 12.87
CA ASP A 54 -5.89 -8.66 14.28
C ASP A 54 -5.26 -7.26 14.45
N PRO A 55 -5.77 -6.40 15.34
CA PRO A 55 -5.30 -5.03 15.50
C PRO A 55 -3.79 -4.91 15.68
N GLY A 56 -3.15 -4.04 14.90
CA GLY A 56 -1.72 -3.75 14.97
C GLY A 56 -0.78 -4.84 14.46
N THR A 57 -1.30 -5.91 13.85
CA THR A 57 -0.48 -7.03 13.38
C THR A 57 -0.12 -6.98 11.89
N PHE A 58 -0.84 -6.20 11.11
CA PHE A 58 -0.62 -6.13 9.66
C PHE A 58 0.64 -5.36 9.30
N GLU A 59 1.50 -5.98 8.51
CA GLU A 59 2.71 -5.41 7.93
C GLU A 59 2.56 -5.35 6.41
N GLU A 60 2.50 -4.14 5.87
CA GLU A 60 2.37 -3.91 4.43
C GLU A 60 3.70 -4.10 3.72
N ILE A 61 3.68 -4.75 2.57
CA ILE A 61 4.84 -4.89 1.69
C ILE A 61 4.62 -4.14 0.38
N ASP A 62 5.70 -3.63 -0.21
CA ASP A 62 5.72 -2.92 -1.49
C ASP A 62 4.74 -1.73 -1.57
N ALA A 63 4.56 -1.00 -0.46
CA ALA A 63 3.65 0.15 -0.36
C ALA A 63 3.99 1.29 -1.34
N PHE A 64 5.25 1.41 -1.76
CA PHE A 64 5.75 2.49 -2.62
C PHE A 64 5.97 2.09 -4.07
N VAL A 65 5.64 0.85 -4.45
CA VAL A 65 5.74 0.38 -5.83
C VAL A 65 4.72 1.12 -6.69
N THR A 66 5.14 1.52 -7.89
CA THR A 66 4.28 2.22 -8.87
C THR A 66 4.18 1.41 -10.16
N HIS A 67 3.13 1.67 -10.96
CA HIS A 67 2.97 1.02 -12.26
C HIS A 67 4.09 1.39 -13.24
N ARG A 68 4.32 0.52 -14.21
CA ARG A 68 5.34 0.70 -15.26
C ARG A 68 4.78 1.23 -16.58
N CYS A 69 3.47 1.38 -16.69
CA CYS A 69 2.82 1.88 -17.88
C CYS A 69 3.17 3.37 -18.09
N ARG A 70 3.62 3.71 -19.29
CA ARG A 70 3.97 5.09 -19.66
C ARG A 70 3.16 5.62 -20.82
N ASP A 71 2.34 4.78 -21.44
CA ASP A 71 1.50 5.14 -22.58
C ASP A 71 0.23 5.88 -22.13
N PHE A 72 -0.37 6.64 -23.06
CA PHE A 72 -1.62 7.35 -22.84
C PHE A 72 -1.64 8.31 -21.62
N GLY A 73 -0.52 8.97 -21.33
CA GLY A 73 -0.40 9.89 -20.20
C GLY A 73 -0.29 9.22 -18.83
N MET A 74 -0.15 7.91 -18.77
CA MET A 74 -0.02 7.16 -17.53
C MET A 74 1.28 7.44 -16.76
N ALA A 75 2.31 7.93 -17.45
CA ALA A 75 3.59 8.29 -16.82
C ALA A 75 3.43 9.39 -15.74
N ASP A 76 2.46 10.27 -15.91
CA ASP A 76 2.18 11.38 -14.99
C ASP A 76 1.21 10.99 -13.86
N GLN A 77 0.58 9.82 -13.95
CA GLN A 77 -0.38 9.30 -12.97
C GLN A 77 0.29 8.30 -12.02
N VAL A 78 1.14 8.81 -11.15
CA VAL A 78 1.88 7.98 -10.19
C VAL A 78 1.07 7.80 -8.91
N VAL A 79 0.68 6.56 -8.62
CA VAL A 79 0.03 6.19 -7.37
C VAL A 79 0.89 5.17 -6.64
N PRO A 80 1.46 5.50 -5.46
CA PRO A 80 2.21 4.54 -4.66
C PRO A 80 1.35 3.33 -4.28
N GLY A 81 1.95 2.13 -4.35
CA GLY A 81 1.24 0.89 -4.06
C GLY A 81 0.49 0.29 -5.25
N ASP A 82 0.37 1.02 -6.35
CA ASP A 82 -0.25 0.61 -7.64
C ASP A 82 -1.62 -0.05 -7.50
N GLY A 83 -2.45 0.44 -6.56
CA GLY A 83 -3.82 -0.03 -6.36
C GLY A 83 -3.97 -1.38 -5.66
N VAL A 84 -2.93 -1.86 -5.00
CA VAL A 84 -2.98 -3.07 -4.16
C VAL A 84 -2.34 -2.83 -2.80
N VAL A 85 -3.09 -3.09 -1.74
CA VAL A 85 -2.56 -3.20 -0.38
C VAL A 85 -2.25 -4.67 -0.14
N ALA A 86 -1.01 -5.01 0.07
CA ALA A 86 -0.56 -6.39 0.22
C ALA A 86 0.39 -6.52 1.42
N GLY A 87 0.33 -7.63 2.11
CA GLY A 87 1.19 -7.87 3.27
C GLY A 87 0.83 -9.11 4.05
N TYR A 88 1.23 -9.14 5.30
CA TYR A 88 0.98 -10.24 6.22
C TYR A 88 0.64 -9.73 7.61
N GLY A 89 0.03 -10.56 8.40
CA GLY A 89 -0.33 -10.26 9.77
C GLY A 89 -0.90 -11.49 10.45
N ARG A 90 -1.70 -11.28 11.48
CA ARG A 90 -2.38 -12.37 12.17
C ARG A 90 -3.88 -12.26 12.00
N VAL A 91 -4.53 -13.39 11.77
CA VAL A 91 -5.98 -13.52 11.79
C VAL A 91 -6.32 -14.55 12.86
N GLN A 92 -6.96 -14.11 13.94
CA GLN A 92 -7.19 -14.93 15.13
C GLN A 92 -5.92 -15.60 15.65
N GLY A 93 -4.83 -14.84 15.71
CA GLY A 93 -3.51 -15.28 16.16
C GLY A 93 -2.69 -16.07 15.13
N ARG A 94 -3.27 -16.49 13.99
CA ARG A 94 -2.59 -17.27 12.96
C ARG A 94 -1.93 -16.36 11.91
N LEU A 95 -0.67 -16.63 11.60
CA LEU A 95 0.03 -15.94 10.51
C LEU A 95 -0.72 -16.15 9.19
N THR A 96 -1.07 -15.04 8.54
CA THR A 96 -1.86 -14.99 7.32
C THR A 96 -1.30 -13.94 6.38
N TYR A 97 -1.22 -14.26 5.10
CA TYR A 97 -0.87 -13.32 4.03
C TYR A 97 -2.14 -12.88 3.32
N GLY A 98 -2.17 -11.63 2.90
CA GLY A 98 -3.37 -11.12 2.23
C GLY A 98 -3.09 -9.92 1.36
N PHE A 99 -4.03 -9.65 0.47
CA PHE A 99 -4.05 -8.44 -0.34
C PHE A 99 -5.48 -7.94 -0.53
N ALA A 100 -5.60 -6.65 -0.75
CA ALA A 100 -6.85 -6.00 -1.14
C ALA A 100 -6.60 -5.06 -2.31
N GLN A 101 -7.43 -5.18 -3.34
CA GLN A 101 -7.40 -4.28 -4.50
C GLN A 101 -8.13 -2.98 -4.16
N ASP A 102 -7.52 -1.86 -4.53
CA ASP A 102 -8.08 -0.53 -4.33
C ASP A 102 -8.83 -0.09 -5.60
N PHE A 103 -10.14 -0.11 -5.56
CA PHE A 103 -10.98 0.33 -6.67
C PHE A 103 -10.92 1.83 -6.96
N THR A 104 -10.37 2.63 -6.06
CA THR A 104 -10.15 4.07 -6.29
C THR A 104 -8.96 4.34 -7.19
N VAL A 105 -8.09 3.35 -7.39
CA VAL A 105 -6.93 3.39 -8.28
C VAL A 105 -7.27 2.67 -9.58
N PHE A 106 -7.34 3.41 -10.67
CA PHE A 106 -7.62 2.89 -12.02
C PHE A 106 -8.82 1.91 -12.11
N GLY A 107 -9.84 2.12 -11.27
CA GLY A 107 -11.02 1.25 -11.22
C GLY A 107 -10.74 -0.18 -10.75
N GLY A 108 -9.64 -0.43 -10.06
CA GLY A 108 -9.24 -1.77 -9.62
C GLY A 108 -8.67 -2.65 -10.74
N SER A 109 -8.27 -2.06 -11.86
CA SER A 109 -7.67 -2.79 -12.98
C SER A 109 -6.34 -3.45 -12.58
N LEU A 110 -6.08 -4.61 -13.17
CA LEU A 110 -4.85 -5.37 -12.92
C LEU A 110 -3.74 -4.87 -13.85
N SER A 111 -2.69 -4.27 -13.27
CA SER A 111 -1.45 -3.94 -13.95
C SER A 111 -0.41 -5.04 -13.76
N GLU A 112 0.69 -4.99 -14.54
CA GLU A 112 1.83 -5.90 -14.35
C GLU A 112 2.41 -5.79 -12.94
N THR A 113 2.62 -4.58 -12.43
CA THR A 113 3.17 -4.33 -11.10
C THR A 113 2.21 -4.79 -9.99
N ASN A 114 0.92 -4.53 -10.17
CA ASN A 114 -0.14 -4.98 -9.28
C ASN A 114 -0.18 -6.52 -9.20
N ALA A 115 -0.17 -7.20 -10.35
CA ALA A 115 -0.10 -8.66 -10.41
C ALA A 115 1.17 -9.21 -9.76
N ALA A 116 2.33 -8.58 -9.95
CA ALA A 116 3.59 -8.97 -9.33
C ALA A 116 3.54 -8.88 -7.81
N LYS A 117 2.90 -7.86 -7.24
CA LYS A 117 2.67 -7.75 -5.78
C LYS A 117 1.83 -8.92 -5.25
N ILE A 118 0.75 -9.25 -5.93
CA ILE A 118 -0.13 -10.35 -5.55
C ILE A 118 0.62 -11.69 -5.59
N VAL A 119 1.36 -11.95 -6.66
CA VAL A 119 2.18 -13.16 -6.81
C VAL A 119 3.23 -13.24 -5.71
N LYS A 120 3.90 -12.15 -5.39
CA LYS A 120 4.90 -12.10 -4.31
C LYS A 120 4.30 -12.49 -2.96
N VAL A 121 3.12 -11.96 -2.62
CA VAL A 121 2.41 -12.32 -1.38
C VAL A 121 2.04 -13.81 -1.37
N MET A 122 1.54 -14.34 -2.48
CA MET A 122 1.20 -15.77 -2.60
C MET A 122 2.44 -16.66 -2.42
N ASP A 123 3.57 -16.31 -3.04
CA ASP A 123 4.83 -17.04 -2.92
C ASP A 123 5.35 -17.04 -1.48
N LEU A 124 5.25 -15.90 -0.79
CA LEU A 124 5.63 -15.80 0.62
C LEU A 124 4.72 -16.68 1.51
N ALA A 125 3.42 -16.70 1.25
CA ALA A 125 2.48 -17.54 1.98
C ALA A 125 2.82 -19.03 1.80
N VAL A 126 3.12 -19.46 0.57
CA VAL A 126 3.54 -20.84 0.28
C VAL A 126 4.83 -21.19 1.00
N LYS A 127 5.85 -20.35 0.97
CA LYS A 127 7.13 -20.56 1.66
C LYS A 127 6.97 -20.70 3.17
N MET A 128 6.05 -19.95 3.76
CA MET A 128 5.79 -19.97 5.21
C MET A 128 4.77 -21.04 5.63
N GLY A 129 4.16 -21.72 4.68
CA GLY A 129 3.07 -22.65 4.95
C GLY A 129 1.84 -21.99 5.58
N ALA A 130 1.60 -20.71 5.26
CA ALA A 130 0.51 -19.90 5.79
C ALA A 130 -0.59 -19.68 4.74
N PRO A 131 -1.86 -19.48 5.14
CA PRO A 131 -2.92 -19.06 4.25
C PRO A 131 -2.71 -17.64 3.73
#